data_48cf651d8aa7c161f570ae8039f0d98c
#
_entry.id   48cf651d8aa7c161f570ae8039f0d98c
#
_cell.length_a   1.000
_cell.length_b   1.000
_cell.length_c   1.000
_cell.angle_alpha   90.00
_cell.angle_beta   90.00
_cell.angle_gamma   90.00
#
_symmetry.space_group_name_H-M   'P 1'
#
loop_
_entity.id
_entity.type
_entity.pdbx_description
1 polymer ?
#
loop_
_entity_poly.entity_id
_entity_poly.type
_entity_poly.pdbx_seq_one_letter_code
_entity_poly.pdbx_strand_id
1 'polypeptide(L)'
;MITDDTLREGMQAPGIAFTVQEKVQIAKIIKNCGIKKALVAYPPAHISEVQATEKIVSDHIFPETFALGRAIREDVDIIAETGSNIALHLPFKIEKIDEVLDSIRYASTKGKIVEVAVVDVMKYDIKDVIKIARMVSEAGADIVQLPDTTGTGSPKKIRALFSEAKTSLDVEIEAHCHNDAGGAVANAYAALEGGADYVDTTIYGIGERNGITDLASLFSILESEGTSTGIDGNALKEAYGKILDVILSKAGPEFFARNFPVVGENTSTNTAGTHVAYSDIFTAGGMSFNVYTGKSMIKRLLEFSKIKADDRAVQNILLAVKNRSAETGKCVKSDEIIKMAGDIIGESH
;
A
#
# COMPACT_ATOMS: atom_id res chain seq x y z
N MET A 1 -8.00 16.15 3.82
CA MET A 1 -6.53 16.36 3.68
C MET A 1 -5.92 15.30 2.77
N ILE A 2 -4.67 15.50 2.28
CA ILE A 2 -4.00 14.52 1.42
C ILE A 2 -3.00 13.71 2.24
N THR A 3 -3.06 12.40 2.11
CA THR A 3 -2.07 11.44 2.63
C THR A 3 -1.15 11.01 1.48
N ASP A 4 0.15 10.95 1.72
CA ASP A 4 1.09 10.35 0.77
C ASP A 4 1.40 8.90 1.13
N ASP A 5 1.23 8.01 0.18
CA ASP A 5 1.48 6.57 0.31
C ASP A 5 2.57 6.06 -0.67
N THR A 6 3.38 6.99 -1.22
CA THR A 6 4.43 6.66 -2.21
C THR A 6 5.44 5.65 -1.66
N LEU A 7 5.77 5.72 -0.37
CA LEU A 7 6.79 4.88 0.25
C LEU A 7 6.30 3.48 0.61
N ARG A 8 4.99 3.27 0.76
CA ARG A 8 4.40 1.97 1.04
C ARG A 8 3.70 1.40 -0.19
N GLU A 9 2.68 2.08 -0.73
CA GLU A 9 1.93 1.63 -1.89
C GLU A 9 2.79 1.63 -3.16
N GLY A 10 3.62 2.66 -3.33
CA GLY A 10 4.55 2.72 -4.44
C GLY A 10 5.57 1.58 -4.48
N MET A 11 5.89 0.97 -3.33
CA MET A 11 6.71 -0.26 -3.27
C MET A 11 5.97 -1.52 -3.79
N GLN A 12 4.67 -1.45 -3.98
CA GLN A 12 3.88 -2.51 -4.60
C GLN A 12 3.83 -2.39 -6.13
N ALA A 13 4.29 -1.27 -6.68
CA ALA A 13 4.38 -1.10 -8.13
C ALA A 13 5.37 -2.12 -8.74
N PRO A 14 4.99 -2.79 -9.84
CA PRO A 14 5.84 -3.79 -10.48
C PRO A 14 7.21 -3.22 -10.88
N GLY A 15 8.27 -3.86 -10.40
CA GLY A 15 9.66 -3.44 -10.66
C GLY A 15 10.21 -2.40 -9.68
N ILE A 16 9.41 -1.87 -8.76
CA ILE A 16 9.85 -0.86 -7.77
C ILE A 16 10.18 -1.53 -6.44
N ALA A 17 11.35 -1.19 -5.91
CA ALA A 17 11.76 -1.45 -4.54
C ALA A 17 12.71 -0.34 -4.08
N PHE A 18 12.58 0.09 -2.82
CA PHE A 18 13.43 1.12 -2.24
C PHE A 18 14.28 0.55 -1.11
N THR A 19 15.53 1.00 -1.02
CA THR A 19 16.37 0.81 0.17
C THR A 19 15.89 1.73 1.30
N VAL A 20 16.38 1.49 2.52
CA VAL A 20 16.14 2.37 3.68
C VAL A 20 16.53 3.81 3.37
N GLN A 21 17.72 4.02 2.78
CA GLN A 21 18.24 5.33 2.45
C GLN A 21 17.38 6.05 1.39
N GLU A 22 16.94 5.32 0.37
CA GLU A 22 16.06 5.87 -0.67
C GLU A 22 14.71 6.27 -0.08
N LYS A 23 14.10 5.44 0.80
CA LYS A 23 12.85 5.80 1.50
C LYS A 23 12.99 7.10 2.29
N VAL A 24 14.06 7.25 3.07
CA VAL A 24 14.32 8.47 3.83
C VAL A 24 14.53 9.69 2.93
N GLN A 25 15.24 9.53 1.81
CA GLN A 25 15.45 10.63 0.84
C GLN A 25 14.13 11.03 0.16
N ILE A 26 13.35 10.07 -0.30
CA ILE A 26 12.04 10.31 -0.92
C ILE A 26 11.09 10.96 0.10
N ALA A 27 11.06 10.49 1.36
CA ALA A 27 10.27 11.09 2.43
C ALA A 27 10.57 12.59 2.60
N LYS A 28 11.87 12.97 2.61
CA LYS A 28 12.29 14.38 2.71
C LYS A 28 11.85 15.20 1.51
N ILE A 29 11.90 14.63 0.31
CA ILE A 29 11.42 15.29 -0.91
C ILE A 29 9.91 15.55 -0.80
N ILE A 30 9.13 14.55 -0.42
CA ILE A 30 7.66 14.63 -0.28
C ILE A 30 7.27 15.62 0.82
N LYS A 31 7.94 15.58 1.97
CA LYS A 31 7.72 16.56 3.04
C LYS A 31 7.84 18.00 2.56
N ASN A 32 8.87 18.29 1.73
CA ASN A 32 9.12 19.64 1.23
C ASN A 32 7.97 20.17 0.34
N CYS A 33 7.12 19.29 -0.16
CA CYS A 33 5.90 19.67 -0.88
C CYS A 33 4.77 20.16 0.05
N GLY A 34 4.91 20.04 1.37
CA GLY A 34 3.89 20.44 2.34
C GLY A 34 3.01 19.28 2.83
N ILE A 35 3.30 18.05 2.46
CA ILE A 35 2.61 16.85 2.96
C ILE A 35 2.81 16.69 4.47
N LYS A 36 1.72 16.45 5.20
CA LYS A 36 1.71 16.33 6.66
C LYS A 36 1.50 14.91 7.16
N LYS A 37 0.66 14.11 6.46
CA LYS A 37 0.36 12.71 6.78
C LYS A 37 0.96 11.81 5.71
N ALA A 38 1.67 10.76 6.14
CA ALA A 38 2.24 9.78 5.22
C ALA A 38 2.19 8.35 5.79
N LEU A 39 1.83 7.38 4.93
CA LEU A 39 1.93 5.95 5.19
C LEU A 39 3.22 5.44 4.56
N VAL A 40 4.24 5.16 5.39
CA VAL A 40 5.64 5.10 4.91
C VAL A 40 6.19 3.70 4.67
N ALA A 41 5.61 2.67 5.31
CA ALA A 41 6.20 1.33 5.29
C ALA A 41 5.21 0.24 5.73
N TYR A 42 5.68 -1.01 5.60
CA TYR A 42 5.03 -2.20 6.15
C TYR A 42 6.01 -2.97 7.05
N PRO A 43 6.25 -2.50 8.30
CA PRO A 43 7.27 -3.06 9.20
C PRO A 43 7.22 -4.58 9.39
N PRO A 44 6.02 -5.23 9.50
CA PRO A 44 5.96 -6.69 9.62
C PRO A 44 6.48 -7.46 8.41
N ALA A 45 6.70 -6.80 7.28
CA ALA A 45 7.19 -7.46 6.07
C ALA A 45 8.68 -7.80 6.14
N HIS A 46 9.51 -6.88 6.67
CA HIS A 46 10.97 -7.05 6.72
C HIS A 46 11.61 -6.03 7.66
N ILE A 47 12.79 -6.34 8.21
CA ILE A 47 13.55 -5.44 9.11
C ILE A 47 13.90 -4.10 8.45
N SER A 48 14.12 -4.04 7.14
CA SER A 48 14.37 -2.78 6.44
C SER A 48 13.18 -1.81 6.51
N GLU A 49 11.95 -2.33 6.60
CA GLU A 49 10.74 -1.53 6.75
C GLU A 49 10.65 -0.94 8.18
N VAL A 50 11.06 -1.72 9.20
CA VAL A 50 11.21 -1.23 10.57
C VAL A 50 12.22 -0.09 10.61
N GLN A 51 13.44 -0.32 10.09
CA GLN A 51 14.52 0.66 10.06
C GLN A 51 14.16 1.95 9.31
N ALA A 52 13.46 1.83 8.18
CA ALA A 52 13.00 2.99 7.43
C ALA A 52 11.96 3.79 8.22
N THR A 53 11.00 3.11 8.88
CA THR A 53 9.98 3.76 9.70
C THR A 53 10.61 4.47 10.89
N GLU A 54 11.45 3.78 11.67
CA GLU A 54 12.17 4.37 12.81
C GLU A 54 12.97 5.62 12.41
N LYS A 55 13.65 5.57 11.27
CA LYS A 55 14.44 6.69 10.77
C LYS A 55 13.56 7.88 10.36
N ILE A 56 12.45 7.64 9.68
CA ILE A 56 11.50 8.68 9.27
C ILE A 56 10.85 9.33 10.51
N VAL A 57 10.48 8.52 11.51
CA VAL A 57 9.89 8.99 12.78
C VAL A 57 10.91 9.77 13.59
N SER A 58 12.11 9.23 13.80
CA SER A 58 13.16 9.87 14.61
C SER A 58 13.66 11.19 14.00
N ASP A 59 13.71 11.29 12.68
CA ASP A 59 14.06 12.52 11.95
C ASP A 59 12.88 13.53 11.91
N HIS A 60 11.71 13.19 12.48
CA HIS A 60 10.50 14.02 12.46
C HIS A 60 10.14 14.53 11.05
N ILE A 61 10.24 13.62 10.05
CA ILE A 61 10.04 14.03 8.65
C ILE A 61 8.60 14.47 8.41
N PHE A 62 7.61 13.70 8.84
CA PHE A 62 6.21 14.08 8.74
C PHE A 62 5.62 14.35 10.14
N PRO A 63 4.68 15.30 10.29
CA PRO A 63 3.90 15.46 11.51
C PRO A 63 3.16 14.18 11.91
N GLU A 64 2.59 13.50 10.91
CA GLU A 64 1.84 12.25 11.08
C GLU A 64 2.44 11.16 10.20
N THR A 65 3.19 10.25 10.83
CA THR A 65 3.78 9.09 10.17
C THR A 65 3.01 7.85 10.56
N PHE A 66 2.50 7.11 9.58
CA PHE A 66 1.82 5.83 9.75
C PHE A 66 2.64 4.70 9.15
N ALA A 67 2.49 3.50 9.71
CA ALA A 67 3.01 2.28 9.15
C ALA A 67 1.93 1.19 9.15
N LEU A 68 1.92 0.37 8.10
CA LEU A 68 0.88 -0.63 7.83
C LEU A 68 1.22 -1.98 8.45
N GLY A 69 0.19 -2.71 8.88
CA GLY A 69 0.25 -4.11 9.23
C GLY A 69 -1.11 -4.79 9.12
N ARG A 70 -1.14 -6.06 9.41
CA ARG A 70 -2.39 -6.83 9.54
C ARG A 70 -3.04 -6.50 10.88
N ALA A 71 -4.36 -6.66 10.96
CA ALA A 71 -5.08 -6.52 12.22
C ALA A 71 -4.85 -7.75 13.13
N ILE A 72 -3.60 -7.96 13.56
CA ILE A 72 -3.15 -8.96 14.53
C ILE A 72 -2.18 -8.33 15.54
N ARG A 73 -2.15 -8.83 16.78
CA ARG A 73 -1.40 -8.21 17.87
C ARG A 73 0.11 -8.12 17.61
N GLU A 74 0.69 -9.14 16.98
CA GLU A 74 2.12 -9.18 16.64
C GLU A 74 2.51 -8.04 15.69
N ASP A 75 1.70 -7.77 14.68
CA ASP A 75 1.94 -6.67 13.75
C ASP A 75 1.76 -5.31 14.44
N VAL A 76 0.76 -5.19 15.32
CA VAL A 76 0.53 -3.99 16.15
C VAL A 76 1.75 -3.66 17.01
N ASP A 77 2.34 -4.67 17.66
CA ASP A 77 3.53 -4.47 18.50
C ASP A 77 4.73 -4.00 17.67
N ILE A 78 5.02 -4.68 16.55
CA ILE A 78 6.11 -4.30 15.65
C ILE A 78 5.96 -2.84 15.17
N ILE A 79 4.74 -2.42 14.79
CA ILE A 79 4.49 -1.05 14.31
C ILE A 79 4.65 -0.05 15.47
N ALA A 80 4.06 -0.33 16.62
CA ALA A 80 4.12 0.56 17.78
C ALA A 80 5.56 0.81 18.26
N GLU A 81 6.43 -0.22 18.21
CA GLU A 81 7.84 -0.13 18.56
C GLU A 81 8.62 0.82 17.64
N THR A 82 8.22 1.01 16.38
CA THR A 82 8.85 2.01 15.48
C THR A 82 8.58 3.46 15.88
N GLY A 83 7.62 3.68 16.78
CA GLY A 83 7.17 5.03 17.18
C GLY A 83 6.14 5.68 16.25
N SER A 84 5.80 5.06 15.12
CA SER A 84 4.77 5.55 14.18
C SER A 84 3.34 5.40 14.73
N ASN A 85 2.37 6.05 14.10
CA ASN A 85 0.96 5.72 14.20
C ASN A 85 0.69 4.37 13.50
N ILE A 86 -0.44 3.76 13.82
CA ILE A 86 -0.75 2.37 13.44
C ILE A 86 -1.80 2.38 12.35
N ALA A 87 -1.47 1.83 11.18
CA ALA A 87 -2.43 1.53 10.12
C ALA A 87 -2.61 0.00 10.02
N LEU A 88 -3.85 -0.46 10.01
CA LEU A 88 -4.19 -1.87 9.94
C LEU A 88 -5.11 -2.15 8.77
N HIS A 89 -4.92 -3.27 8.09
CA HIS A 89 -5.90 -3.77 7.14
C HIS A 89 -6.61 -5.02 7.66
N LEU A 90 -7.91 -5.11 7.37
CA LEU A 90 -8.70 -6.30 7.70
C LEU A 90 -8.25 -7.49 6.84
N PRO A 91 -8.29 -8.73 7.38
CA PRO A 91 -8.09 -9.91 6.56
C PRO A 91 -9.28 -10.12 5.60
N PHE A 92 -9.01 -10.75 4.45
CA PHE A 92 -10.02 -11.04 3.42
C PHE A 92 -11.20 -11.89 3.90
N LYS A 93 -11.02 -12.70 4.94
CA LYS A 93 -12.05 -13.55 5.50
C LYS A 93 -12.54 -12.97 6.82
N ILE A 94 -13.73 -12.39 6.80
CA ILE A 94 -14.42 -11.83 7.97
C ILE A 94 -14.90 -12.92 8.94
N GLU A 95 -14.68 -14.21 8.63
CA GLU A 95 -15.03 -15.35 9.50
C GLU A 95 -14.43 -15.23 10.92
N LYS A 96 -13.44 -14.38 11.11
CA LYS A 96 -12.74 -14.10 12.39
C LYS A 96 -12.86 -12.65 12.82
N ILE A 97 -13.99 -12.01 12.57
CA ILE A 97 -14.16 -10.58 12.85
C ILE A 97 -13.85 -10.23 14.32
N ASP A 98 -14.20 -11.11 15.26
CA ASP A 98 -13.97 -10.86 16.69
C ASP A 98 -12.48 -10.80 17.03
N GLU A 99 -11.63 -11.65 16.42
CA GLU A 99 -10.16 -11.60 16.58
C GLU A 99 -9.57 -10.29 16.04
N VAL A 100 -10.11 -9.82 14.92
CA VAL A 100 -9.73 -8.55 14.30
C VAL A 100 -10.10 -7.37 15.18
N LEU A 101 -11.35 -7.31 15.65
CA LEU A 101 -11.83 -6.25 16.55
C LEU A 101 -11.04 -6.23 17.86
N ASP A 102 -10.64 -7.41 18.38
CA ASP A 102 -9.80 -7.52 19.56
C ASP A 102 -8.38 -6.95 19.32
N SER A 103 -7.83 -7.16 18.13
CA SER A 103 -6.55 -6.58 17.73
C SER A 103 -6.62 -5.06 17.57
N ILE A 104 -7.75 -4.50 17.09
CA ILE A 104 -7.98 -3.05 16.99
C ILE A 104 -8.09 -2.44 18.40
N ARG A 105 -8.86 -3.07 19.30
CA ARG A 105 -8.92 -2.65 20.71
C ARG A 105 -7.53 -2.64 21.36
N TYR A 106 -6.73 -3.66 21.05
CA TYR A 106 -5.35 -3.71 21.53
C TYR A 106 -4.49 -2.57 20.95
N ALA A 107 -4.62 -2.27 19.66
CA ALA A 107 -3.92 -1.17 19.02
C ALA A 107 -4.25 0.19 19.67
N SER A 108 -5.53 0.44 20.00
CA SER A 108 -5.96 1.69 20.64
C SER A 108 -5.34 1.90 22.04
N THR A 109 -4.88 0.82 22.70
CA THR A 109 -4.16 0.93 24.00
C THR A 109 -2.72 1.42 23.87
N LYS A 110 -2.16 1.49 22.65
CA LYS A 110 -0.76 1.88 22.43
C LYS A 110 -0.50 3.38 22.48
N GLY A 111 -1.54 4.21 22.63
CA GLY A 111 -1.43 5.67 22.67
C GLY A 111 -0.98 6.27 21.32
N LYS A 112 -1.37 5.63 20.23
CA LYS A 112 -1.14 6.03 18.84
C LYS A 112 -2.46 6.24 18.14
N ILE A 113 -2.48 7.05 17.07
CA ILE A 113 -3.63 7.12 16.17
C ILE A 113 -3.74 5.79 15.44
N VAL A 114 -4.93 5.21 15.41
CA VAL A 114 -5.22 3.92 14.79
C VAL A 114 -6.09 4.14 13.56
N GLU A 115 -5.55 3.81 12.40
CA GLU A 115 -6.26 3.78 11.12
C GLU A 115 -6.55 2.33 10.74
N VAL A 116 -7.77 2.05 10.25
CA VAL A 116 -8.16 0.70 9.85
C VAL A 116 -8.83 0.69 8.49
N ALA A 117 -8.24 -0.06 7.54
CA ALA A 117 -8.76 -0.26 6.19
C ALA A 117 -9.77 -1.41 6.14
N VAL A 118 -11.02 -1.08 5.76
CA VAL A 118 -12.07 -2.06 5.41
C VAL A 118 -11.94 -2.37 3.92
N VAL A 119 -11.13 -3.38 3.59
CA VAL A 119 -10.74 -3.67 2.20
C VAL A 119 -11.93 -4.03 1.29
N ASP A 120 -11.78 -3.71 0.00
CA ASP A 120 -12.64 -4.18 -1.10
C ASP A 120 -14.11 -3.73 -1.02
N VAL A 121 -14.33 -2.48 -0.57
CA VAL A 121 -15.66 -1.94 -0.32
C VAL A 121 -16.59 -1.94 -1.54
N MET A 122 -16.04 -1.99 -2.76
CA MET A 122 -16.85 -2.00 -3.99
C MET A 122 -17.54 -3.33 -4.29
N LYS A 123 -17.18 -4.41 -3.60
CA LYS A 123 -17.80 -5.74 -3.73
C LYS A 123 -19.06 -5.91 -2.88
N TYR A 124 -19.30 -5.02 -1.92
CA TYR A 124 -20.36 -5.13 -0.94
C TYR A 124 -21.39 -4.01 -1.09
N ASP A 125 -22.58 -4.26 -0.58
CA ASP A 125 -23.57 -3.19 -0.45
C ASP A 125 -23.11 -2.16 0.57
N ILE A 126 -23.40 -0.87 0.32
CA ILE A 126 -22.98 0.24 1.18
C ILE A 126 -23.38 -0.01 2.65
N LYS A 127 -24.57 -0.56 2.88
CA LYS A 127 -25.07 -0.87 4.26
C LYS A 127 -24.17 -1.88 4.99
N ASP A 128 -23.65 -2.88 4.28
CA ASP A 128 -22.79 -3.89 4.87
C ASP A 128 -21.39 -3.28 5.15
N VAL A 129 -20.87 -2.46 4.23
CA VAL A 129 -19.63 -1.71 4.45
C VAL A 129 -19.74 -0.81 5.69
N ILE A 130 -20.80 -0.03 5.80
CA ILE A 130 -21.03 0.87 6.95
C ILE A 130 -21.18 0.09 8.25
N LYS A 131 -21.82 -1.08 8.23
CA LYS A 131 -21.92 -1.95 9.40
C LYS A 131 -20.54 -2.39 9.90
N ILE A 132 -19.65 -2.84 9.00
CA ILE A 132 -18.29 -3.25 9.35
C ILE A 132 -17.48 -2.03 9.81
N ALA A 133 -17.56 -0.91 9.10
CA ALA A 133 -16.87 0.33 9.44
C ALA A 133 -17.25 0.81 10.85
N ARG A 134 -18.52 0.70 11.23
CA ARG A 134 -18.99 1.03 12.59
C ARG A 134 -18.40 0.10 13.64
N MET A 135 -18.37 -1.21 13.40
CA MET A 135 -17.74 -2.18 14.32
C MET A 135 -16.27 -1.86 14.54
N VAL A 136 -15.56 -1.47 13.47
CA VAL A 136 -14.14 -1.06 13.49
C VAL A 136 -13.95 0.22 14.29
N SER A 137 -14.79 1.24 14.07
CA SER A 137 -14.79 2.48 14.83
C SER A 137 -15.08 2.24 16.33
N GLU A 138 -16.10 1.45 16.65
CA GLU A 138 -16.45 1.08 18.04
C GLU A 138 -15.35 0.25 18.72
N ALA A 139 -14.50 -0.43 17.96
CA ALA A 139 -13.33 -1.15 18.47
C ALA A 139 -12.14 -0.22 18.79
N GLY A 140 -12.20 1.07 18.41
CA GLY A 140 -11.20 2.08 18.74
C GLY A 140 -10.33 2.55 17.59
N ALA A 141 -10.78 2.41 16.34
CA ALA A 141 -10.15 3.08 15.21
C ALA A 141 -10.50 4.59 15.25
N ASP A 142 -9.48 5.42 15.08
CA ASP A 142 -9.61 6.88 14.94
C ASP A 142 -9.95 7.28 13.52
N ILE A 143 -9.43 6.51 12.55
CA ILE A 143 -9.64 6.71 11.12
C ILE A 143 -10.12 5.38 10.50
N VAL A 144 -11.19 5.43 9.72
CA VAL A 144 -11.67 4.28 8.93
C VAL A 144 -11.38 4.54 7.45
N GLN A 145 -10.50 3.73 6.89
CA GLN A 145 -10.19 3.78 5.46
C GLN A 145 -11.12 2.85 4.67
N LEU A 146 -11.67 3.35 3.55
CA LEU A 146 -12.63 2.66 2.67
C LEU A 146 -12.04 2.52 1.26
N PRO A 147 -11.18 1.51 1.00
CA PRO A 147 -10.48 1.37 -0.26
C PRO A 147 -11.31 0.73 -1.38
N ASP A 148 -11.28 1.33 -2.56
CA ASP A 148 -11.60 0.67 -3.83
C ASP A 148 -10.43 -0.22 -4.25
N THR A 149 -10.28 -1.35 -3.58
CA THR A 149 -9.14 -2.26 -3.72
C THR A 149 -8.97 -2.82 -5.14
N THR A 150 -10.07 -2.96 -5.87
CA THR A 150 -10.06 -3.48 -7.25
C THR A 150 -10.03 -2.42 -8.33
N GLY A 151 -10.09 -1.14 -7.96
CA GLY A 151 -10.05 -0.01 -8.89
C GLY A 151 -11.22 0.02 -9.87
N THR A 152 -12.37 -0.55 -9.49
CA THR A 152 -13.57 -0.69 -10.35
C THR A 152 -14.72 0.22 -9.93
N GLY A 153 -14.53 1.02 -8.88
CA GLY A 153 -15.49 2.02 -8.43
C GLY A 153 -15.75 3.09 -9.48
N SER A 154 -16.97 3.60 -9.52
CA SER A 154 -17.29 4.79 -10.30
C SER A 154 -17.42 6.00 -9.34
N PRO A 155 -17.16 7.24 -9.80
CA PRO A 155 -17.29 8.43 -8.96
C PRO A 155 -18.66 8.55 -8.26
N LYS A 156 -19.74 8.15 -8.95
CA LYS A 156 -21.09 8.13 -8.36
C LYS A 156 -21.21 7.17 -7.18
N LYS A 157 -20.65 5.96 -7.29
CA LYS A 157 -20.70 4.95 -6.22
C LYS A 157 -19.81 5.37 -5.04
N ILE A 158 -18.61 5.87 -5.34
CA ILE A 158 -17.66 6.35 -4.32
C ILE A 158 -18.28 7.52 -3.53
N ARG A 159 -18.83 8.54 -4.20
CA ARG A 159 -19.49 9.64 -3.52
C ARG A 159 -20.62 9.15 -2.60
N ALA A 160 -21.47 8.25 -3.10
CA ALA A 160 -22.57 7.70 -2.31
C ALA A 160 -22.08 6.95 -1.06
N LEU A 161 -21.02 6.16 -1.17
CA LEU A 161 -20.41 5.44 -0.05
C LEU A 161 -19.88 6.43 0.99
N PHE A 162 -19.09 7.44 0.58
CA PHE A 162 -18.50 8.39 1.51
C PHE A 162 -19.54 9.32 2.14
N SER A 163 -20.62 9.69 1.42
CA SER A 163 -21.72 10.45 2.00
C SER A 163 -22.47 9.66 3.08
N GLU A 164 -22.69 8.37 2.86
CA GLU A 164 -23.28 7.49 3.87
C GLU A 164 -22.34 7.27 5.06
N ALA A 165 -21.05 7.05 4.81
CA ALA A 165 -20.05 6.88 5.84
C ALA A 165 -19.95 8.13 6.73
N LYS A 166 -19.89 9.33 6.13
CA LYS A 166 -19.79 10.60 6.88
C LYS A 166 -20.97 10.87 7.79
N THR A 167 -22.16 10.42 7.41
CA THR A 167 -23.37 10.58 8.24
C THR A 167 -23.53 9.47 9.28
N SER A 168 -22.85 8.35 9.12
CA SER A 168 -23.03 7.13 9.92
C SER A 168 -21.91 6.87 10.93
N LEU A 169 -20.76 7.53 10.79
CA LEU A 169 -19.55 7.30 11.60
C LEU A 169 -19.14 8.61 12.27
N ASP A 170 -18.74 8.52 13.54
CA ASP A 170 -18.23 9.66 14.33
C ASP A 170 -16.69 9.74 14.34
N VAL A 171 -16.03 9.09 13.38
CA VAL A 171 -14.57 9.06 13.20
C VAL A 171 -14.19 9.65 11.86
N GLU A 172 -12.91 9.95 11.67
CA GLU A 172 -12.40 10.40 10.39
C GLU A 172 -12.45 9.27 9.36
N ILE A 173 -12.72 9.60 8.09
CA ILE A 173 -12.83 8.64 7.01
C ILE A 173 -11.83 8.96 5.89
N GLU A 174 -11.18 7.93 5.38
CA GLU A 174 -10.14 8.03 4.36
C GLU A 174 -10.46 7.22 3.11
N ALA A 175 -10.15 7.80 1.96
CA ALA A 175 -10.32 7.13 0.67
C ALA A 175 -8.98 6.65 0.12
N HIS A 176 -8.95 5.41 -0.40
CA HIS A 176 -7.83 4.82 -1.12
C HIS A 176 -8.36 4.23 -2.42
N CYS A 177 -8.06 4.86 -3.56
CA CYS A 177 -8.68 4.50 -4.84
C CYS A 177 -7.64 3.95 -5.81
N HIS A 178 -7.74 2.63 -6.14
CA HIS A 178 -6.93 2.03 -7.19
C HIS A 178 -7.34 2.48 -8.59
N ASN A 179 -6.41 2.36 -9.54
CA ASN A 179 -6.51 2.96 -10.87
C ASN A 179 -6.72 1.93 -12.00
N ASP A 180 -7.18 0.73 -11.69
CA ASP A 180 -7.31 -0.36 -12.68
C ASP A 180 -8.24 0.01 -13.85
N ALA A 181 -9.32 0.73 -13.56
CA ALA A 181 -10.22 1.26 -14.60
C ALA A 181 -9.86 2.67 -15.09
N GLY A 182 -8.74 3.26 -14.64
CA GLY A 182 -8.33 4.61 -15.01
C GLY A 182 -9.11 5.72 -14.29
N GLY A 183 -9.85 5.40 -13.22
CA GLY A 183 -10.76 6.32 -12.55
C GLY A 183 -10.26 6.86 -11.19
N ALA A 184 -9.06 6.50 -10.73
CA ALA A 184 -8.63 6.77 -9.36
C ALA A 184 -8.74 8.24 -8.94
N VAL A 185 -8.25 9.18 -9.76
CA VAL A 185 -8.29 10.62 -9.43
C VAL A 185 -9.73 11.13 -9.35
N ALA A 186 -10.60 10.72 -10.27
CA ALA A 186 -12.02 11.09 -10.25
C ALA A 186 -12.75 10.47 -9.03
N ASN A 187 -12.40 9.25 -8.65
CA ASN A 187 -12.94 8.58 -7.48
C ASN A 187 -12.48 9.25 -6.18
N ALA A 188 -11.20 9.60 -6.09
CA ALA A 188 -10.63 10.35 -4.96
C ALA A 188 -11.32 11.71 -4.76
N TYR A 189 -11.49 12.46 -5.84
CA TYR A 189 -12.23 13.71 -5.82
C TYR A 189 -13.69 13.50 -5.38
N ALA A 190 -14.37 12.49 -5.93
CA ALA A 190 -15.73 12.14 -5.54
C ALA A 190 -15.86 11.70 -4.08
N ALA A 191 -14.83 11.07 -3.51
CA ALA A 191 -14.78 10.74 -2.08
C ALA A 191 -14.72 12.01 -1.21
N LEU A 192 -13.88 12.99 -1.59
CA LEU A 192 -13.82 14.29 -0.90
C LEU A 192 -15.15 15.02 -0.97
N GLU A 193 -15.80 15.06 -2.15
CA GLU A 193 -17.14 15.61 -2.29
C GLU A 193 -18.21 14.85 -1.45
N GLY A 194 -17.98 13.55 -1.22
CA GLY A 194 -18.80 12.72 -0.34
C GLY A 194 -18.52 12.91 1.14
N GLY A 195 -17.49 13.68 1.50
CA GLY A 195 -17.16 14.00 2.89
C GLY A 195 -15.96 13.21 3.46
N ALA A 196 -15.13 12.60 2.61
CA ALA A 196 -13.86 12.02 3.07
C ALA A 196 -12.99 13.10 3.71
N ASP A 197 -12.37 12.78 4.85
CA ASP A 197 -11.45 13.67 5.55
C ASP A 197 -10.05 13.60 4.96
N TYR A 198 -9.66 12.41 4.46
CA TYR A 198 -8.36 12.13 3.84
C TYR A 198 -8.51 11.35 2.53
N VAL A 199 -7.52 11.49 1.68
CA VAL A 199 -7.36 10.70 0.45
C VAL A 199 -5.92 10.29 0.28
N ASP A 200 -5.69 9.00 0.07
CA ASP A 200 -4.38 8.44 -0.28
C ASP A 200 -3.99 8.79 -1.70
N THR A 201 -2.74 9.20 -1.83
CA THR A 201 -2.11 9.52 -3.12
C THR A 201 -0.70 8.98 -3.19
N THR A 202 -0.18 8.80 -4.40
CA THR A 202 1.24 8.57 -4.62
C THR A 202 1.78 9.50 -5.71
N ILE A 203 3.08 9.74 -5.68
CA ILE A 203 3.77 10.43 -6.78
C ILE A 203 3.67 9.57 -8.04
N TYR A 204 3.20 10.15 -9.16
CA TYR A 204 2.89 9.45 -10.41
C TYR A 204 1.81 8.37 -10.30
N GLY A 205 1.04 8.33 -9.24
CA GLY A 205 0.03 7.31 -9.03
C GLY A 205 0.60 5.88 -8.94
N ILE A 206 1.89 5.71 -8.60
CA ILE A 206 2.52 4.37 -8.55
C ILE A 206 1.92 3.52 -7.42
N GLY A 207 1.78 2.22 -7.66
CA GLY A 207 1.23 1.27 -6.68
C GLY A 207 0.99 -0.09 -7.28
N GLU A 208 0.32 -0.93 -6.53
CA GLU A 208 -0.07 -2.28 -6.96
C GLU A 208 -0.84 -2.24 -8.28
N ARG A 209 -0.55 -3.17 -9.21
CA ARG A 209 -1.12 -3.24 -10.57
C ARG A 209 -0.94 -1.91 -11.35
N ASN A 210 -2.00 -1.14 -11.51
CA ASN A 210 -2.01 0.16 -12.23
C ASN A 210 -1.89 1.37 -11.29
N GLY A 211 -1.61 1.12 -10.00
CA GLY A 211 -1.42 2.14 -8.99
C GLY A 211 -2.70 2.67 -8.38
N ILE A 212 -2.59 3.85 -7.77
CA ILE A 212 -3.67 4.56 -7.08
C ILE A 212 -3.80 6.01 -7.59
N THR A 213 -4.46 6.85 -6.82
CA THR A 213 -4.64 8.28 -7.12
C THR A 213 -3.29 9.00 -7.26
N ASP A 214 -3.07 9.67 -8.39
CA ASP A 214 -1.89 10.53 -8.59
C ASP A 214 -2.02 11.85 -7.85
N LEU A 215 -1.01 12.18 -7.04
CA LEU A 215 -1.00 13.37 -6.19
C LEU A 215 -1.11 14.68 -7.00
N ALA A 216 -0.32 14.84 -8.08
CA ALA A 216 -0.32 16.08 -8.84
C ALA A 216 -1.63 16.33 -9.57
N SER A 217 -2.25 15.26 -10.08
CA SER A 217 -3.55 15.34 -10.76
C SER A 217 -4.65 15.74 -9.78
N LEU A 218 -4.71 15.13 -8.60
CA LEU A 218 -5.69 15.50 -7.57
C LEU A 218 -5.44 16.92 -7.06
N PHE A 219 -4.18 17.28 -6.77
CA PHE A 219 -3.78 18.63 -6.38
C PHE A 219 -4.28 19.68 -7.38
N SER A 220 -4.06 19.44 -8.70
CA SER A 220 -4.49 20.36 -9.74
C SER A 220 -6.01 20.59 -9.76
N ILE A 221 -6.80 19.55 -9.53
CA ILE A 221 -8.27 19.65 -9.44
C ILE A 221 -8.66 20.49 -8.22
N LEU A 222 -8.13 20.17 -7.05
CA LEU A 222 -8.46 20.86 -5.80
C LEU A 222 -8.10 22.36 -5.85
N GLU A 223 -6.94 22.70 -6.39
CA GLU A 223 -6.54 24.10 -6.58
C GLU A 223 -7.47 24.84 -7.58
N SER A 224 -7.92 24.16 -8.65
CA SER A 224 -8.86 24.76 -9.61
C SER A 224 -10.23 25.06 -9.01
N GLU A 225 -10.63 24.29 -7.99
CA GLU A 225 -11.86 24.49 -7.20
C GLU A 225 -11.66 25.48 -6.02
N GLY A 226 -10.46 26.04 -5.87
CA GLY A 226 -10.14 26.97 -4.79
C GLY A 226 -9.96 26.31 -3.42
N THR A 227 -9.77 25.00 -3.37
CA THR A 227 -9.51 24.25 -2.13
C THR A 227 -8.04 24.29 -1.78
N SER A 228 -7.68 24.98 -0.70
CA SER A 228 -6.29 25.04 -0.25
C SER A 228 -5.85 23.70 0.36
N THR A 229 -4.85 23.09 -0.28
CA THR A 229 -4.28 21.82 0.17
C THR A 229 -3.09 22.00 1.13
N GLY A 230 -2.50 23.20 1.14
CA GLY A 230 -1.25 23.48 1.83
C GLY A 230 -0.01 22.93 1.12
N ILE A 231 -0.17 22.41 -0.09
CA ILE A 231 0.93 21.88 -0.93
C ILE A 231 1.57 23.02 -1.73
N ASP A 232 2.90 23.05 -1.75
CA ASP A 232 3.67 23.94 -2.65
C ASP A 232 3.78 23.28 -4.04
N GLY A 233 3.09 23.86 -5.02
CA GLY A 233 3.08 23.35 -6.39
C GLY A 233 4.45 23.35 -7.09
N ASN A 234 5.35 24.30 -6.74
CA ASN A 234 6.72 24.31 -7.29
C ASN A 234 7.57 23.18 -6.71
N ALA A 235 7.53 23.00 -5.38
CA ALA A 235 8.18 21.89 -4.71
C ALA A 235 7.63 20.53 -5.20
N LEU A 236 6.31 20.44 -5.45
CA LEU A 236 5.67 19.24 -6.01
C LEU A 236 6.24 18.93 -7.40
N LYS A 237 6.35 19.91 -8.29
CA LYS A 237 6.95 19.74 -9.62
C LYS A 237 8.40 19.25 -9.55
N GLU A 238 9.21 19.80 -8.64
CA GLU A 238 10.58 19.33 -8.43
C GLU A 238 10.61 17.88 -7.88
N ALA A 239 9.71 17.54 -6.96
CA ALA A 239 9.58 16.19 -6.41
C ALA A 239 9.28 15.17 -7.51
N TYR A 240 8.35 15.49 -8.41
CA TYR A 240 8.04 14.63 -9.56
C TYR A 240 9.28 14.38 -10.43
N GLY A 241 10.06 15.39 -10.77
CA GLY A 241 11.31 15.23 -11.54
C GLY A 241 12.32 14.31 -10.85
N LYS A 242 12.58 14.54 -9.55
CA LYS A 242 13.55 13.73 -8.77
C LYS A 242 13.11 12.27 -8.59
N ILE A 243 11.83 12.05 -8.32
CA ILE A 243 11.29 10.70 -8.10
C ILE A 243 11.12 9.95 -9.40
N LEU A 244 10.86 10.63 -10.54
CA LEU A 244 10.86 10.03 -11.86
C LEU A 244 12.15 9.29 -12.16
N ASP A 245 13.30 9.93 -11.90
CA ASP A 245 14.62 9.32 -12.15
C ASP A 245 14.79 8.02 -11.32
N VAL A 246 14.31 8.02 -10.07
CA VAL A 246 14.33 6.83 -9.21
C VAL A 246 13.45 5.73 -9.80
N ILE A 247 12.20 6.03 -10.18
CA ILE A 247 11.26 5.06 -10.77
C ILE A 247 11.84 4.44 -12.04
N LEU A 248 12.30 5.27 -12.97
CA LEU A 248 12.82 4.80 -14.26
C LEU A 248 14.11 4.00 -14.11
N SER A 249 14.96 4.34 -13.15
CA SER A 249 16.18 3.58 -12.86
C SER A 249 15.90 2.15 -12.36
N LYS A 250 14.75 1.91 -11.76
CA LYS A 250 14.34 0.62 -11.18
C LYS A 250 13.44 -0.20 -12.12
N ALA A 251 12.41 0.42 -12.65
CA ALA A 251 11.37 -0.24 -13.45
C ALA A 251 11.56 -0.10 -14.97
N GLY A 252 12.50 0.74 -15.38
CA GLY A 252 12.84 0.97 -16.79
C GLY A 252 11.98 2.05 -17.47
N PRO A 253 12.41 2.52 -18.65
CA PRO A 253 11.78 3.66 -19.33
C PRO A 253 10.34 3.38 -19.82
N GLU A 254 9.96 2.13 -19.98
CA GLU A 254 8.62 1.74 -20.44
C GLU A 254 7.62 1.55 -19.30
N PHE A 255 8.01 1.86 -18.06
CA PHE A 255 7.19 1.61 -16.87
C PHE A 255 5.76 2.14 -17.02
N PHE A 256 5.61 3.40 -17.42
CA PHE A 256 4.28 4.03 -17.52
C PHE A 256 3.42 3.44 -18.64
N ALA A 257 4.01 3.01 -19.76
CA ALA A 257 3.28 2.33 -20.82
C ALA A 257 2.80 0.94 -20.36
N ARG A 258 3.66 0.18 -19.68
CA ARG A 258 3.29 -1.12 -19.10
C ARG A 258 2.29 -0.99 -17.95
N ASN A 259 2.31 0.14 -17.24
CA ASN A 259 1.42 0.42 -16.11
C ASN A 259 0.11 1.11 -16.52
N PHE A 260 -0.13 1.30 -17.82
CA PHE A 260 -1.33 2.00 -18.28
C PHE A 260 -2.59 1.21 -17.93
N PRO A 261 -3.64 1.86 -17.36
CA PRO A 261 -4.87 1.18 -16.95
C PRO A 261 -5.53 0.39 -18.08
N VAL A 262 -6.16 -0.72 -17.75
CA VAL A 262 -6.96 -1.61 -18.63
C VAL A 262 -6.12 -2.41 -19.63
N VAL A 263 -5.17 -1.79 -20.33
CA VAL A 263 -4.43 -2.40 -21.46
C VAL A 263 -2.95 -2.62 -21.21
N GLY A 264 -2.38 -2.09 -20.12
CA GLY A 264 -0.97 -2.26 -19.79
C GLY A 264 -0.65 -3.67 -19.28
N GLU A 265 0.57 -4.13 -19.48
CA GLU A 265 1.04 -5.46 -19.08
C GLU A 265 0.96 -5.68 -17.56
N ASN A 266 1.06 -4.60 -16.77
CA ASN A 266 1.04 -4.66 -15.31
C ASN A 266 -0.36 -4.82 -14.70
N THR A 267 -1.44 -4.75 -15.50
CA THR A 267 -2.85 -4.86 -15.04
C THR A 267 -3.12 -6.14 -14.24
N SER A 268 -2.38 -7.22 -14.53
CA SER A 268 -2.50 -8.51 -13.84
C SER A 268 -1.29 -8.83 -12.95
N THR A 269 -0.35 -7.90 -12.78
CA THR A 269 0.88 -8.13 -12.02
C THR A 269 0.65 -7.83 -10.55
N ASN A 270 0.90 -8.80 -9.67
CA ASN A 270 0.79 -8.64 -8.23
C ASN A 270 2.17 -8.69 -7.57
N THR A 271 2.40 -7.80 -6.62
CA THR A 271 3.63 -7.71 -5.81
C THR A 271 3.38 -8.13 -4.37
N ALA A 272 2.24 -7.75 -3.81
CA ALA A 272 1.87 -8.12 -2.45
C ALA A 272 1.03 -9.41 -2.43
N GLY A 273 1.33 -10.30 -1.46
CA GLY A 273 0.60 -11.55 -1.28
C GLY A 273 -0.90 -11.37 -0.98
N THR A 274 -1.29 -10.23 -0.44
CA THR A 274 -2.67 -9.87 -0.13
C THR A 274 -3.55 -9.72 -1.38
N HIS A 275 -2.98 -9.28 -2.50
CA HIS A 275 -3.72 -9.06 -3.76
C HIS A 275 -3.83 -10.32 -4.64
N VAL A 276 -3.05 -11.35 -4.35
CA VAL A 276 -3.05 -12.63 -5.10
C VAL A 276 -4.43 -13.30 -5.11
N ALA A 277 -5.25 -13.08 -4.09
CA ALA A 277 -6.59 -13.65 -3.99
C ALA A 277 -7.61 -13.03 -4.98
N TYR A 278 -7.28 -11.91 -5.61
CA TYR A 278 -8.21 -11.17 -6.49
C TYR A 278 -7.97 -11.39 -7.98
N SER A 279 -6.90 -12.05 -8.38
CA SER A 279 -6.62 -12.30 -9.80
C SER A 279 -6.73 -13.77 -10.14
N ASP A 280 -7.69 -14.12 -11.00
CA ASP A 280 -7.82 -15.47 -11.55
C ASP A 280 -6.79 -15.80 -12.66
N ILE A 281 -6.05 -14.77 -13.11
CA ILE A 281 -5.15 -14.88 -14.25
C ILE A 281 -3.71 -14.62 -13.79
N PHE A 282 -3.03 -15.70 -13.36
CA PHE A 282 -1.61 -15.67 -13.10
C PHE A 282 -0.83 -16.33 -14.23
N THR A 283 -0.09 -15.53 -14.98
CA THR A 283 1.08 -16.03 -15.72
C THR A 283 2.33 -15.78 -14.89
N ALA A 284 3.33 -16.66 -14.97
CA ALA A 284 4.60 -16.49 -14.25
C ALA A 284 5.31 -15.16 -14.56
N GLY A 285 5.02 -14.54 -15.70
CA GLY A 285 5.53 -13.22 -16.09
C GLY A 285 4.88 -12.03 -15.36
N GLY A 286 3.76 -12.24 -14.67
CA GLY A 286 3.02 -11.19 -13.94
C GLY A 286 3.34 -11.11 -12.45
N MET A 287 4.46 -11.64 -11.97
CA MET A 287 4.89 -11.57 -10.58
C MET A 287 6.09 -10.64 -10.40
N SER A 288 6.02 -9.76 -9.43
CA SER A 288 7.13 -8.90 -9.01
C SER A 288 7.52 -9.26 -7.57
N PHE A 289 8.80 -9.45 -7.30
CA PHE A 289 9.28 -9.97 -6.03
C PHE A 289 10.17 -8.95 -5.31
N ASN A 290 9.75 -8.51 -4.13
CA ASN A 290 10.49 -7.59 -3.26
C ASN A 290 10.27 -7.94 -1.79
N VAL A 291 10.52 -7.01 -0.86
CA VAL A 291 10.32 -7.23 0.58
C VAL A 291 8.87 -7.53 0.97
N TYR A 292 7.89 -7.19 0.11
CA TYR A 292 6.46 -7.47 0.34
C TYR A 292 6.02 -8.84 -0.19
N THR A 293 6.90 -9.58 -0.86
CA THR A 293 6.62 -10.93 -1.36
C THR A 293 6.12 -11.84 -0.24
N GLY A 294 5.03 -12.55 -0.49
CA GLY A 294 4.45 -13.55 0.43
C GLY A 294 4.86 -14.99 0.09
N LYS A 295 4.71 -15.92 1.05
CA LYS A 295 4.96 -17.36 0.86
C LYS A 295 4.20 -17.95 -0.34
N SER A 296 2.96 -17.54 -0.53
CA SER A 296 2.10 -18.02 -1.63
C SER A 296 2.70 -17.71 -3.00
N MET A 297 3.35 -16.55 -3.16
CA MET A 297 3.99 -16.16 -4.41
C MET A 297 5.23 -17.03 -4.70
N ILE A 298 6.05 -17.31 -3.69
CA ILE A 298 7.21 -18.21 -3.85
C ILE A 298 6.74 -19.64 -4.21
N LYS A 299 5.76 -20.19 -3.46
CA LYS A 299 5.20 -21.51 -3.78
C LYS A 299 4.71 -21.59 -5.22
N ARG A 300 3.98 -20.58 -5.67
CA ARG A 300 3.43 -20.52 -7.02
C ARG A 300 4.53 -20.44 -8.09
N LEU A 301 5.57 -19.63 -7.88
CA LEU A 301 6.71 -19.58 -8.80
C LEU A 301 7.41 -20.94 -8.91
N LEU A 302 7.65 -21.63 -7.79
CA LEU A 302 8.26 -22.95 -7.77
C LEU A 302 7.40 -24.00 -8.46
N GLU A 303 6.08 -23.99 -8.27
CA GLU A 303 5.12 -24.85 -8.96
C GLU A 303 5.17 -24.64 -10.48
N PHE A 304 5.15 -23.41 -10.96
CA PHE A 304 5.31 -23.11 -12.40
C PHE A 304 6.63 -23.60 -12.96
N SER A 305 7.70 -23.52 -12.17
CA SER A 305 9.02 -23.96 -12.53
C SER A 305 9.24 -25.46 -12.32
N LYS A 306 8.19 -26.21 -11.88
CA LYS A 306 8.22 -27.64 -11.56
C LYS A 306 9.29 -28.02 -10.51
N ILE A 307 9.59 -27.10 -9.59
CA ILE A 307 10.52 -27.29 -8.48
C ILE A 307 9.74 -27.69 -7.24
N LYS A 308 10.06 -28.84 -6.65
CA LYS A 308 9.47 -29.29 -5.38
C LYS A 308 10.29 -28.71 -4.23
N ALA A 309 9.61 -28.06 -3.28
CA ALA A 309 10.21 -27.53 -2.07
C ALA A 309 9.27 -27.77 -0.89
N ASP A 310 9.83 -28.12 0.25
CA ASP A 310 9.09 -28.17 1.51
C ASP A 310 8.85 -26.76 2.08
N ASP A 311 8.07 -26.65 3.14
CA ASP A 311 7.75 -25.38 3.78
C ASP A 311 8.97 -24.65 4.35
N ARG A 312 10.01 -25.38 4.75
CA ARG A 312 11.27 -24.83 5.27
C ARG A 312 12.09 -24.21 4.13
N ALA A 313 12.23 -24.92 3.02
CA ALA A 313 12.90 -24.40 1.83
C ALA A 313 12.20 -23.18 1.28
N VAL A 314 10.85 -23.18 1.19
CA VAL A 314 10.06 -22.02 0.79
C VAL A 314 10.31 -20.82 1.70
N GLN A 315 10.42 -21.04 3.02
CA GLN A 315 10.69 -19.95 3.97
C GLN A 315 12.11 -19.38 3.77
N ASN A 316 13.11 -20.22 3.54
CA ASN A 316 14.49 -19.79 3.30
C ASN A 316 14.62 -19.01 1.99
N ILE A 317 13.98 -19.48 0.91
CA ILE A 317 13.93 -18.77 -0.38
C ILE A 317 13.25 -17.41 -0.21
N LEU A 318 12.12 -17.36 0.49
CA LEU A 318 11.42 -16.10 0.77
C LEU A 318 12.31 -15.10 1.49
N LEU A 319 13.05 -15.54 2.52
CA LEU A 319 13.95 -14.68 3.27
C LEU A 319 15.10 -14.18 2.38
N ALA A 320 15.70 -15.05 1.56
CA ALA A 320 16.76 -14.68 0.61
C ALA A 320 16.27 -13.61 -0.39
N VAL A 321 15.07 -13.77 -0.94
CA VAL A 321 14.45 -12.81 -1.86
C VAL A 321 14.26 -11.45 -1.17
N LYS A 322 13.72 -11.43 0.04
CA LYS A 322 13.49 -10.19 0.79
C LYS A 322 14.80 -9.47 1.13
N ASN A 323 15.79 -10.20 1.63
CA ASN A 323 17.12 -9.64 1.93
C ASN A 323 17.75 -9.04 0.67
N ARG A 324 17.75 -9.79 -0.43
CA ARG A 324 18.30 -9.34 -1.70
C ARG A 324 17.63 -8.06 -2.22
N SER A 325 16.31 -7.99 -2.13
CA SER A 325 15.56 -6.79 -2.51
C SER A 325 15.88 -5.60 -1.60
N ALA A 326 15.91 -5.82 -0.28
CA ALA A 326 16.23 -4.77 0.69
C ALA A 326 17.65 -4.19 0.50
N GLU A 327 18.63 -5.05 0.23
CA GLU A 327 20.03 -4.65 0.01
C GLU A 327 20.22 -3.86 -1.28
N THR A 328 19.57 -4.29 -2.35
CA THR A 328 19.79 -3.74 -3.69
C THR A 328 18.83 -2.61 -4.06
N GLY A 329 17.71 -2.49 -3.34
CA GLY A 329 16.60 -1.60 -3.71
C GLY A 329 16.01 -1.94 -5.08
N LYS A 330 16.02 -3.24 -5.46
CA LYS A 330 15.47 -3.74 -6.74
C LYS A 330 14.57 -4.94 -6.50
N CYS A 331 13.59 -5.11 -7.37
CA CYS A 331 12.86 -6.37 -7.43
C CYS A 331 13.77 -7.50 -7.90
N VAL A 332 13.58 -8.69 -7.31
CA VAL A 332 14.32 -9.91 -7.68
C VAL A 332 13.60 -10.58 -8.86
N LYS A 333 14.34 -10.95 -9.89
CA LYS A 333 13.77 -11.61 -11.07
C LYS A 333 13.45 -13.07 -10.79
N SER A 334 12.45 -13.62 -11.50
CA SER A 334 12.05 -15.03 -11.35
C SER A 334 13.19 -16.03 -11.60
N ASP A 335 14.04 -15.77 -12.59
CA ASP A 335 15.21 -16.60 -12.91
C ASP A 335 16.26 -16.59 -11.79
N GLU A 336 16.48 -15.43 -11.16
CA GLU A 336 17.36 -15.31 -9.99
C GLU A 336 16.80 -16.11 -8.80
N ILE A 337 15.48 -16.05 -8.56
CA ILE A 337 14.82 -16.81 -7.50
C ILE A 337 14.92 -18.32 -7.75
N ILE A 338 14.73 -18.75 -8.99
CA ILE A 338 14.88 -20.17 -9.38
C ILE A 338 16.30 -20.67 -9.10
N LYS A 339 17.32 -19.85 -9.38
CA LYS A 339 18.71 -20.15 -9.06
C LYS A 339 18.92 -20.26 -7.55
N MET A 340 18.45 -19.27 -6.76
CA MET A 340 18.49 -19.31 -5.29
C MET A 340 17.81 -20.58 -4.74
N ALA A 341 16.69 -20.98 -5.34
CA ALA A 341 15.98 -22.19 -4.93
C ALA A 341 16.82 -23.46 -5.19
N GLY A 342 17.52 -23.53 -6.32
CA GLY A 342 18.43 -24.63 -6.60
C GLY A 342 19.56 -24.75 -5.57
N ASP A 343 20.17 -23.63 -5.21
CA ASP A 343 21.24 -23.58 -4.23
C ASP A 343 20.72 -24.01 -2.83
N ILE A 344 19.60 -23.43 -2.36
CA ILE A 344 19.04 -23.72 -1.03
C ILE A 344 18.53 -25.17 -0.89
N ILE A 345 17.92 -25.73 -1.94
CA ILE A 345 17.40 -27.10 -1.92
C ILE A 345 18.58 -28.09 -2.05
N GLY A 346 19.61 -27.76 -2.88
CA GLY A 346 20.80 -28.59 -3.06
C GLY A 346 21.68 -28.69 -1.81
N GLU A 347 21.75 -27.66 -0.98
CA GLU A 347 22.47 -27.67 0.29
C GLU A 347 21.72 -28.45 1.39
N SER A 348 20.45 -28.81 1.18
CA SER A 348 19.60 -29.54 2.15
C SER A 348 19.66 -31.06 1.97
N HIS A 349 20.44 -31.56 1.01
CA HIS A 349 20.73 -32.97 0.73
C HIS A 349 22.23 -33.23 0.86
#